data_7f00ff8412a59e3d302634a4b4dfffc4
#
_entry.id   7f00ff8412a59e3d302634a4b4dfffc4
#
_cell.length_a   1.000
_cell.length_b   1.000
_cell.length_c   1.000
_cell.angle_alpha   90.00
_cell.angle_beta   90.00
_cell.angle_gamma   90.00
#
_symmetry.space_group_name_H-M   'P 1'
#
loop_
_entity.id
_entity.type
_entity.pdbx_description
1 polymer ?
#
loop_
_entity_poly.entity_id
_entity_poly.type
_entity_poly.pdbx_seq_one_letter_code
_entity_poly.pdbx_strand_id
1 'polypeptide(L)'
;MKNQSTLFAFVLLLFPSLIFTQQRPKNIILLIGDGMGISQITAGMYSKGRPLNLERFKYIGLIKTHSSDNLITDSAAGATAFASGVKTYNGAIGVDTSGTAVPTILEIASGYQLSTGVIATSTIQHATPAAFYAHQPSRTLYEEITTDFLNGKVNIAIGG
;
A
#
# COMPACT_ATOMS: atom_id res chain seq x y z
N MET A 1 64.23 5.32 -10.24
CA MET A 1 62.78 5.34 -10.54
C MET A 1 62.07 4.32 -9.62
N LYS A 2 61.87 4.66 -8.36
CA LYS A 2 61.16 3.85 -7.38
C LYS A 2 60.22 4.78 -6.65
N ASN A 3 58.99 4.32 -6.41
CA ASN A 3 57.97 4.85 -5.46
C ASN A 3 56.87 5.83 -5.92
N GLN A 4 56.55 5.94 -7.19
CA GLN A 4 55.28 6.63 -7.55
C GLN A 4 54.05 5.71 -7.62
N SER A 5 54.26 4.42 -7.88
CA SER A 5 53.15 3.44 -7.95
C SER A 5 52.55 3.06 -6.61
N THR A 6 53.35 3.12 -5.52
CA THR A 6 52.91 2.76 -4.17
C THR A 6 52.07 3.89 -3.52
N LEU A 7 52.33 5.14 -3.90
CA LEU A 7 51.56 6.28 -3.39
C LEU A 7 50.13 6.33 -3.95
N PHE A 8 49.96 5.89 -5.20
CA PHE A 8 48.65 5.87 -5.88
C PHE A 8 47.75 4.77 -5.32
N ALA A 9 48.31 3.63 -4.90
CA ALA A 9 47.55 2.55 -4.28
C ALA A 9 47.05 2.90 -2.85
N PHE A 10 47.80 3.75 -2.14
CA PHE A 10 47.41 4.16 -0.77
C PHE A 10 46.31 5.25 -0.74
N VAL A 11 46.24 6.08 -1.79
CA VAL A 11 45.20 7.11 -1.92
C VAL A 11 43.84 6.49 -2.26
N LEU A 12 43.80 5.35 -2.96
CA LEU A 12 42.54 4.65 -3.27
C LEU A 12 41.90 3.96 -2.05
N LEU A 13 42.67 3.66 -1.00
CA LEU A 13 42.20 3.03 0.24
C LEU A 13 41.62 4.03 1.25
N LEU A 14 41.82 5.32 1.04
CA LEU A 14 41.35 6.38 1.93
C LEU A 14 40.04 7.06 1.50
N PHE A 15 39.42 6.61 0.41
CA PHE A 15 38.04 7.00 0.15
C PHE A 15 37.12 6.19 1.09
N PRO A 16 36.62 6.77 2.19
CA PRO A 16 35.54 6.15 2.91
C PRO A 16 34.41 6.03 1.90
N SER A 17 34.03 4.80 1.58
CA SER A 17 32.79 4.54 0.87
C SER A 17 31.73 5.29 1.67
N LEU A 18 31.25 6.42 1.19
CA LEU A 18 30.06 7.08 1.69
C LEU A 18 28.90 6.11 1.40
N ILE A 19 28.82 5.08 2.22
CA ILE A 19 27.64 4.22 2.28
C ILE A 19 26.56 5.16 2.80
N PHE A 20 25.82 5.79 1.90
CA PHE A 20 24.55 6.39 2.23
C PHE A 20 23.68 5.22 2.72
N THR A 21 23.75 4.97 4.02
CA THR A 21 22.77 4.09 4.65
C THR A 21 21.43 4.79 4.52
N GLN A 22 20.70 4.46 3.46
CA GLN A 22 19.34 4.89 3.32
C GLN A 22 18.60 4.36 4.55
N GLN A 23 18.23 5.26 5.46
CA GLN A 23 17.49 4.87 6.65
C GLN A 23 16.17 4.25 6.18
N ARG A 24 16.04 2.96 6.42
CA ARG A 24 14.78 2.26 6.11
C ARG A 24 13.68 2.84 7.01
N PRO A 25 12.50 3.12 6.46
CA PRO A 25 11.38 3.58 7.28
C PRO A 25 11.08 2.51 8.34
N LYS A 26 10.91 2.94 9.58
CA LYS A 26 10.58 2.03 10.70
C LYS A 26 9.11 1.63 10.68
N ASN A 27 8.25 2.52 10.21
CA ASN A 27 6.81 2.32 10.14
C ASN A 27 6.29 2.83 8.80
N ILE A 28 5.26 2.18 8.27
CA ILE A 28 4.56 2.58 7.05
C ILE A 28 3.09 2.76 7.40
N ILE A 29 2.54 3.93 7.09
CA ILE A 29 1.12 4.22 7.22
C ILE A 29 0.59 4.56 5.84
N LEU A 30 -0.32 3.73 5.33
CA LEU A 30 -1.02 3.96 4.07
C LEU A 30 -2.40 4.55 4.36
N LEU A 31 -2.67 5.73 3.84
CA LEU A 31 -3.96 6.41 3.96
C LEU A 31 -4.67 6.36 2.61
N ILE A 32 -5.83 5.73 2.57
CA ILE A 32 -6.63 5.57 1.36
C ILE A 32 -7.90 6.42 1.48
N GLY A 33 -8.05 7.40 0.58
CA GLY A 33 -9.31 8.13 0.40
C GLY A 33 -10.17 7.38 -0.63
N ASP A 34 -11.09 6.55 -0.16
CA ASP A 34 -11.97 5.76 -1.03
C ASP A 34 -12.91 6.69 -1.80
N GLY A 35 -12.88 6.58 -3.14
CA GLY A 35 -13.59 7.44 -4.07
C GLY A 35 -13.11 8.90 -4.08
N MET A 36 -12.02 9.24 -3.39
CA MET A 36 -11.49 10.60 -3.29
C MET A 36 -10.60 10.93 -4.49
N GLY A 37 -11.20 11.54 -5.51
CA GLY A 37 -10.49 12.07 -6.67
C GLY A 37 -10.13 13.56 -6.53
N ILE A 38 -9.59 14.14 -7.61
CA ILE A 38 -9.18 15.55 -7.66
C ILE A 38 -10.37 16.48 -7.34
N SER A 39 -11.56 16.15 -7.81
CA SER A 39 -12.77 16.95 -7.56
C SER A 39 -13.12 17.05 -6.09
N GLN A 40 -13.01 15.96 -5.34
CA GLN A 40 -13.25 15.92 -3.89
C GLN A 40 -12.20 16.72 -3.12
N ILE A 41 -10.93 16.62 -3.54
CA ILE A 41 -9.84 17.40 -2.95
C ILE A 41 -10.09 18.88 -3.21
N THR A 42 -10.43 19.28 -4.44
CA THR A 42 -10.74 20.66 -4.81
C THR A 42 -11.92 21.20 -4.02
N ALA A 43 -13.01 20.44 -3.92
CA ALA A 43 -14.16 20.83 -3.10
C ALA A 43 -13.77 21.04 -1.63
N GLY A 44 -12.93 20.17 -1.07
CA GLY A 44 -12.39 20.31 0.27
C GLY A 44 -11.55 21.57 0.46
N MET A 45 -10.73 21.94 -0.52
CA MET A 45 -9.94 23.18 -0.49
C MET A 45 -10.84 24.42 -0.42
N TYR A 46 -11.85 24.49 -1.28
CA TYR A 46 -12.80 25.62 -1.29
C TYR A 46 -13.65 25.68 -0.02
N SER A 47 -14.17 24.53 0.43
CA SER A 47 -15.04 24.45 1.62
C SER A 47 -14.31 24.80 2.91
N LYS A 48 -13.04 24.44 3.04
CA LYS A 48 -12.27 24.66 4.27
C LYS A 48 -11.87 26.11 4.49
N GLY A 49 -11.75 26.93 3.44
CA GLY A 49 -11.28 28.33 3.50
C GLY A 49 -9.85 28.51 4.03
N ARG A 50 -9.07 27.43 4.12
CA ARG A 50 -7.64 27.41 4.51
C ARG A 50 -6.97 26.17 3.91
N PRO A 51 -5.63 26.13 3.81
CA PRO A 51 -4.93 24.99 3.22
C PRO A 51 -5.30 23.64 3.85
N LEU A 52 -5.43 22.62 3.04
CA LEU A 52 -5.65 21.25 3.49
C LEU A 52 -4.35 20.65 4.05
N ASN A 53 -4.47 19.70 4.97
CA ASN A 53 -3.31 18.94 5.42
C ASN A 53 -2.66 18.13 4.29
N LEU A 54 -3.42 17.76 3.24
CA LEU A 54 -2.91 17.09 2.05
C LEU A 54 -1.87 17.92 1.28
N GLU A 55 -1.97 19.25 1.31
CA GLU A 55 -1.01 20.16 0.65
C GLU A 55 0.38 20.14 1.31
N ARG A 56 0.52 19.51 2.47
CA ARG A 56 1.82 19.31 3.15
C ARG A 56 2.66 18.20 2.53
N PHE A 57 2.07 17.33 1.70
CA PHE A 57 2.83 16.29 1.00
C PHE A 57 3.73 16.92 -0.06
N LYS A 58 5.02 16.61 -0.01
CA LYS A 58 6.04 17.16 -0.92
C LYS A 58 6.11 16.40 -2.25
N TYR A 59 5.66 15.15 -2.26
CA TYR A 59 5.75 14.27 -3.43
C TYR A 59 4.35 13.90 -3.88
N ILE A 60 4.11 14.05 -5.17
CA ILE A 60 2.83 13.76 -5.81
C ILE A 60 3.11 12.79 -6.95
N GLY A 61 2.26 11.79 -7.10
CA GLY A 61 2.28 10.83 -8.18
C GLY A 61 0.90 10.70 -8.84
N LEU A 62 0.87 10.12 -10.02
CA LEU A 62 -0.35 9.77 -10.73
C LEU A 62 -0.42 8.26 -10.87
N ILE A 63 -1.63 7.71 -10.74
CA ILE A 63 -1.91 6.29 -10.91
C ILE A 63 -3.00 6.07 -11.94
N LYS A 64 -3.00 4.90 -12.59
CA LYS A 64 -4.09 4.42 -13.42
C LYS A 64 -5.04 3.61 -12.55
N THR A 65 -6.25 4.11 -12.36
CA THR A 65 -7.22 3.54 -11.42
C THR A 65 -8.08 2.41 -11.98
N HIS A 66 -8.15 2.22 -13.33
CA HIS A 66 -8.99 1.21 -13.95
C HIS A 66 -8.71 -0.21 -13.41
N SER A 67 -9.75 -1.03 -13.27
CA SER A 67 -9.63 -2.47 -12.96
C SER A 67 -9.16 -3.26 -14.20
N SER A 68 -9.04 -4.57 -14.10
CA SER A 68 -8.65 -5.40 -15.24
C SER A 68 -9.75 -5.54 -16.30
N ASP A 69 -11.00 -5.41 -15.91
CA ASP A 69 -12.20 -5.64 -16.71
C ASP A 69 -13.01 -4.38 -16.99
N ASN A 70 -12.72 -3.25 -16.33
CA ASN A 70 -13.52 -2.04 -16.44
C ASN A 70 -12.68 -0.77 -16.34
N LEU A 71 -13.03 0.26 -17.12
CA LEU A 71 -12.38 1.57 -17.03
C LEU A 71 -12.65 2.28 -15.69
N ILE A 72 -13.76 1.96 -15.04
CA ILE A 72 -14.12 2.46 -13.71
C ILE A 72 -13.91 1.34 -12.70
N THR A 73 -12.92 1.51 -11.82
CA THR A 73 -12.68 0.58 -10.74
C THR A 73 -13.74 0.69 -9.66
N ASP A 74 -14.01 -0.41 -8.96
CA ASP A 74 -14.62 -0.36 -7.63
C ASP A 74 -13.56 -0.36 -6.52
N SER A 75 -13.98 -0.24 -5.26
CA SER A 75 -13.07 -0.26 -4.11
C SER A 75 -12.33 -1.58 -3.97
N ALA A 76 -12.96 -2.70 -4.36
CA ALA A 76 -12.37 -4.04 -4.21
C ALA A 76 -11.15 -4.22 -5.12
N ALA A 77 -11.31 -4.00 -6.42
CA ALA A 77 -10.23 -4.09 -7.38
C ALA A 77 -9.14 -3.04 -7.11
N GLY A 78 -9.55 -1.80 -6.76
CA GLY A 78 -8.62 -0.73 -6.43
C GLY A 78 -7.78 -1.03 -5.19
N ALA A 79 -8.41 -1.49 -4.11
CA ALA A 79 -7.71 -1.84 -2.88
C ALA A 79 -6.83 -3.09 -3.04
N THR A 80 -7.28 -4.10 -3.80
CA THR A 80 -6.45 -5.26 -4.14
C THR A 80 -5.18 -4.83 -4.87
N ALA A 81 -5.28 -3.89 -5.81
CA ALA A 81 -4.11 -3.36 -6.49
C ALA A 81 -3.15 -2.61 -5.54
N PHE A 82 -3.66 -1.87 -4.55
CA PHE A 82 -2.83 -1.25 -3.52
C PHE A 82 -2.18 -2.28 -2.59
N ALA A 83 -2.92 -3.31 -2.21
CA ALA A 83 -2.48 -4.31 -1.26
C ALA A 83 -1.45 -5.29 -1.85
N SER A 84 -1.59 -5.66 -3.13
CA SER A 84 -0.81 -6.73 -3.76
C SER A 84 0.05 -6.29 -4.96
N GLY A 85 -0.20 -5.10 -5.52
CA GLY A 85 0.39 -4.67 -6.79
C GLY A 85 -0.22 -5.36 -8.02
N VAL A 86 -1.26 -6.17 -7.85
CA VAL A 86 -1.92 -6.93 -8.93
C VAL A 86 -3.27 -6.34 -9.25
N LYS A 87 -3.53 -6.05 -10.54
CA LYS A 87 -4.85 -5.65 -11.01
C LYS A 87 -5.78 -6.85 -11.14
N THR A 88 -7.01 -6.66 -10.68
CA THR A 88 -8.06 -7.67 -10.75
C THR A 88 -9.36 -7.07 -11.28
N TYR A 89 -10.42 -7.88 -11.39
CA TYR A 89 -11.74 -7.46 -11.82
C TYR A 89 -12.52 -6.79 -10.68
N ASN A 90 -13.53 -6.00 -11.04
CA ASN A 90 -14.39 -5.34 -10.05
C ASN A 90 -15.08 -6.37 -9.14
N GLY A 91 -15.09 -6.11 -7.85
CA GLY A 91 -15.63 -6.98 -6.82
C GLY A 91 -14.64 -7.95 -6.19
N ALA A 92 -13.50 -8.21 -6.79
CA ALA A 92 -12.50 -9.17 -6.28
C ALA A 92 -11.72 -8.62 -5.09
N ILE A 93 -11.49 -9.45 -4.09
CA ILE A 93 -10.76 -9.16 -2.86
C ILE A 93 -9.50 -10.03 -2.82
N GLY A 94 -8.31 -9.43 -2.91
CA GLY A 94 -7.03 -10.14 -2.73
C GLY A 94 -6.77 -11.31 -3.68
N VAL A 95 -7.44 -11.36 -4.82
CA VAL A 95 -7.25 -12.38 -5.84
C VAL A 95 -6.91 -11.75 -7.19
N ASP A 96 -6.25 -12.50 -8.06
CA ASP A 96 -5.95 -12.09 -9.44
C ASP A 96 -7.16 -12.27 -10.38
N THR A 97 -6.95 -12.04 -11.68
CA THR A 97 -8.01 -12.18 -12.71
C THR A 97 -8.51 -13.61 -12.90
N SER A 98 -7.79 -14.60 -12.42
CA SER A 98 -8.20 -16.02 -12.43
C SER A 98 -8.90 -16.45 -11.14
N GLY A 99 -9.00 -15.56 -10.15
CA GLY A 99 -9.52 -15.87 -8.82
C GLY A 99 -8.49 -16.52 -7.88
N THR A 100 -7.21 -16.51 -8.26
CA THR A 100 -6.15 -17.08 -7.42
C THR A 100 -5.71 -16.02 -6.40
N ALA A 101 -5.56 -16.44 -5.13
CA ALA A 101 -5.09 -15.58 -4.05
C ALA A 101 -3.70 -14.98 -4.37
N VAL A 102 -3.54 -13.68 -4.12
CA VAL A 102 -2.28 -12.96 -4.32
C VAL A 102 -1.77 -12.42 -2.99
N PRO A 103 -0.47 -12.58 -2.66
CA PRO A 103 0.06 -12.08 -1.40
C PRO A 103 -0.12 -10.58 -1.25
N THR A 104 -0.59 -10.15 -0.08
CA THR A 104 -0.75 -8.73 0.25
C THR A 104 0.46 -8.20 1.01
N ILE A 105 0.66 -6.89 0.95
CA ILE A 105 1.73 -6.22 1.71
C ILE A 105 1.58 -6.46 3.23
N LEU A 106 0.33 -6.57 3.73
CA LEU A 106 0.06 -6.86 5.13
C LEU A 106 0.52 -8.27 5.50
N GLU A 107 0.20 -9.27 4.68
CA GLU A 107 0.64 -10.65 4.89
C GLU A 107 2.16 -10.77 4.80
N ILE A 108 2.78 -10.10 3.83
CA ILE A 108 4.23 -10.04 3.69
C ILE A 108 4.85 -9.44 4.96
N ALA A 109 4.33 -8.31 5.44
CA ALA A 109 4.81 -7.67 6.66
C ALA A 109 4.67 -8.59 7.88
N SER A 110 3.53 -9.27 8.02
CA SER A 110 3.30 -10.24 9.08
C SER A 110 4.28 -11.42 8.99
N GLY A 111 4.60 -11.90 7.78
CA GLY A 111 5.62 -12.92 7.56
C GLY A 111 7.02 -12.52 8.05
N TYR A 112 7.32 -11.22 8.02
CA TYR A 112 8.54 -10.65 8.61
C TYR A 112 8.40 -10.29 10.10
N GLN A 113 7.34 -10.77 10.76
CA GLN A 113 7.06 -10.51 12.19
C GLN A 113 6.86 -9.02 12.51
N LEU A 114 6.44 -8.22 11.55
CA LEU A 114 6.06 -6.83 11.76
C LEU A 114 4.61 -6.75 12.23
N SER A 115 4.32 -5.79 13.10
CA SER A 115 2.94 -5.52 13.52
C SER A 115 2.13 -4.93 12.38
N THR A 116 0.92 -5.41 12.19
CA THR A 116 0.02 -5.03 11.11
C THR A 116 -1.32 -4.53 11.65
N GLY A 117 -1.97 -3.65 10.92
CA GLY A 117 -3.27 -3.15 11.31
C GLY A 117 -4.08 -2.58 10.15
N VAL A 118 -5.39 -2.68 10.26
CA VAL A 118 -6.37 -2.07 9.36
C VAL A 118 -7.35 -1.22 10.14
N ILE A 119 -7.59 0.00 9.66
CA ILE A 119 -8.54 0.94 10.25
C ILE A 119 -9.40 1.50 9.14
N ALA A 120 -10.72 1.45 9.31
CA ALA A 120 -11.67 1.93 8.33
C ALA A 120 -12.82 2.68 9.00
N THR A 121 -13.44 3.60 8.28
CA THR A 121 -14.70 4.25 8.69
C THR A 121 -15.93 3.42 8.35
N SER A 122 -15.73 2.34 7.59
CA SER A 122 -16.72 1.29 7.32
C SER A 122 -16.45 0.07 8.21
N THR A 123 -17.26 -1.00 8.02
CA THR A 123 -16.93 -2.30 8.63
C THR A 123 -15.58 -2.81 8.12
N ILE A 124 -14.89 -3.61 8.91
CA ILE A 124 -13.60 -4.20 8.51
C ILE A 124 -13.73 -5.19 7.36
N GLN A 125 -14.91 -5.80 7.16
CA GLN A 125 -15.22 -6.68 6.02
C GLN A 125 -15.47 -5.92 4.72
N HIS A 126 -15.62 -4.59 4.77
CA HIS A 126 -15.78 -3.80 3.56
C HIS A 126 -14.54 -3.93 2.66
N ALA A 127 -14.76 -3.80 1.36
CA ALA A 127 -13.76 -4.16 0.34
C ALA A 127 -12.37 -3.53 0.56
N THR A 128 -12.30 -2.25 0.95
CA THR A 128 -11.03 -1.55 1.07
C THR A 128 -10.12 -2.11 2.16
N PRO A 129 -10.58 -2.28 3.43
CA PRO A 129 -9.76 -2.96 4.42
C PRO A 129 -9.60 -4.46 4.15
N ALA A 130 -10.65 -5.15 3.66
CA ALA A 130 -10.62 -6.59 3.41
C ALA A 130 -9.55 -6.99 2.40
N ALA A 131 -9.32 -6.19 1.36
CA ALA A 131 -8.33 -6.48 0.32
C ALA A 131 -6.88 -6.59 0.84
N PHE A 132 -6.60 -6.19 2.08
CA PHE A 132 -5.28 -6.31 2.69
C PHE A 132 -5.07 -7.63 3.44
N TYR A 133 -6.13 -8.41 3.73
CA TYR A 133 -6.04 -9.62 4.56
C TYR A 133 -6.89 -10.80 4.08
N ALA A 134 -7.81 -10.59 3.12
CA ALA A 134 -8.73 -11.62 2.64
C ALA A 134 -8.53 -11.92 1.15
N HIS A 135 -8.97 -13.13 0.74
CA HIS A 135 -8.83 -13.63 -0.63
C HIS A 135 -10.14 -14.24 -1.10
N GLN A 136 -11.06 -13.37 -1.54
CA GLN A 136 -12.40 -13.80 -1.96
C GLN A 136 -12.74 -13.33 -3.39
N PRO A 137 -13.42 -14.16 -4.19
CA PRO A 137 -13.80 -13.79 -5.55
C PRO A 137 -14.83 -12.67 -5.60
N SER A 138 -15.48 -12.35 -4.48
CA SER A 138 -16.47 -11.28 -4.41
C SER A 138 -16.47 -10.58 -3.05
N ARG A 139 -16.53 -9.25 -3.09
CA ARG A 139 -16.67 -8.36 -1.93
C ARG A 139 -17.97 -8.56 -1.14
N THR A 140 -18.93 -9.29 -1.69
CA THR A 140 -20.21 -9.56 -1.02
C THR A 140 -20.17 -10.78 -0.11
N LEU A 141 -19.09 -11.55 -0.13
CA LEU A 141 -18.87 -12.74 0.68
C LEU A 141 -18.37 -12.35 2.09
N TYR A 142 -19.24 -11.69 2.85
CA TYR A 142 -18.87 -11.13 4.17
C TYR A 142 -18.47 -12.18 5.19
N GLU A 143 -19.11 -13.34 5.19
CA GLU A 143 -18.81 -14.45 6.12
C GLU A 143 -17.44 -15.06 5.82
N GLU A 144 -17.13 -15.27 4.56
CA GLU A 144 -15.84 -15.77 4.09
C GLU A 144 -14.72 -14.77 4.36
N ILE A 145 -14.98 -13.47 4.13
CA ILE A 145 -14.05 -12.39 4.48
C ILE A 145 -13.80 -12.35 5.99
N THR A 146 -14.85 -12.56 6.80
CA THR A 146 -14.71 -12.64 8.26
C THR A 146 -13.88 -13.85 8.67
N THR A 147 -14.09 -14.98 7.99
CA THR A 147 -13.29 -16.20 8.22
C THR A 147 -11.82 -15.97 7.89
N ASP A 148 -11.53 -15.32 6.76
CA ASP A 148 -10.16 -14.93 6.38
C ASP A 148 -9.53 -14.01 7.43
N PHE A 149 -10.30 -13.04 7.95
CA PHE A 149 -9.83 -12.15 9.01
C PHE A 149 -9.45 -12.90 10.29
N LEU A 150 -10.28 -13.85 10.73
CA LEU A 150 -10.06 -14.64 11.95
C LEU A 150 -8.85 -15.58 11.81
N ASN A 151 -8.63 -16.11 10.62
CA ASN A 151 -7.49 -16.98 10.30
C ASN A 151 -6.24 -16.19 9.88
N GLY A 152 -6.39 -14.90 9.64
CA GLY A 152 -5.34 -14.00 9.18
C GLY A 152 -4.40 -13.53 10.29
N LYS A 153 -3.49 -12.65 9.92
CA LYS A 153 -2.41 -12.16 10.77
C LYS A 153 -2.50 -10.66 11.01
N VAL A 154 -3.71 -10.15 11.17
CA VAL A 154 -3.96 -8.73 11.50
C VAL A 154 -3.87 -8.55 13.02
N ASN A 155 -2.94 -7.71 13.50
CA ASN A 155 -2.78 -7.49 14.94
C ASN A 155 -3.80 -6.49 15.50
N ILE A 156 -4.21 -5.50 14.70
CA ILE A 156 -5.18 -4.47 15.10
C ILE A 156 -6.16 -4.26 13.97
N ALA A 157 -7.46 -4.30 14.28
CA ALA A 157 -8.52 -3.91 13.36
C ALA A 157 -9.51 -2.98 14.07
N ILE A 158 -9.83 -1.86 13.44
CA ILE A 158 -10.81 -0.88 13.92
C ILE A 158 -11.71 -0.52 12.75
N GLY A 159 -13.03 -0.75 12.93
CA GLY A 159 -14.03 -0.40 11.94
C GLY A 159 -15.43 -0.41 12.57
N GLY A 160 -16.39 0.31 11.95
CA GLY A 160 -17.78 0.45 12.41
C GLY A 160 -18.71 -0.62 11.86
#